data_bbcf41dc811a0c238e310fed4fc68594
#
_entry.id   bbcf41dc811a0c238e310fed4fc68594
#
_cell.length_a   1.000
_cell.length_b   1.000
_cell.length_c   1.000
_cell.angle_alpha   90.00
_cell.angle_beta   90.00
_cell.angle_gamma   90.00
#
_symmetry.space_group_name_H-M   'P 1'
#
loop_
_entity.id
_entity.type
_entity.pdbx_description
1 polymer ?
#
loop_
_entity_poly.entity_id
_entity_poly.type
_entity_poly.pdbx_seq_one_letter_code
_entity_poly.pdbx_strand_id
1 'polypeptide(L)'
;MSTPTLTDIPAEAEARAAATGSLLRLATAGSVDDGKSTLVGRLLFDSKSVLRDQLAAVEQVSLDRGLTSADLALLTDGLRAEREQGITIDVAYRYFATPRRSFILADCPGHVQYTRNTVTGCSTADVVVLLVDARNGVLEQTRRHLAVAALLRVPHVIVAVNKIDLVDFSAEVYAAIEADIRAVAAELGVAEIHVLPTSALLGDNIVEASTSTPFYEGPTLLGLLESLPTARDEGAFRLPVQLVIRPQGAAPSPELRDYRGYAGRIASGTVRVGDPVVVLPSGRRSRVAGIDLGERSLEEAVEGQSVTVRLTDDVDVARGDTLAAAGDAPQVLTEVDARVSWLSEEPLHPRARVLLKHGAQTVQAIVRAIEGRLDLDDLTTVPADRLELNDIGLVRLRLASPVPLADYSVSRSDGAFLLIDAHEGGTLGAGMVQLAGTGRGEPAAATSSGRG
;
A
#
# COMPACT_ATOMS: atom_id res chain seq x y z
N MET A 1 -10.50 -18.00 -22.40
CA MET A 1 -9.13 -17.77 -21.91
C MET A 1 -9.30 -17.24 -20.51
N SER A 2 -8.94 -18.05 -19.50
CA SER A 2 -9.20 -17.76 -18.09
C SER A 2 -8.30 -16.63 -17.61
N THR A 3 -8.90 -15.62 -16.99
CA THR A 3 -8.21 -14.56 -16.26
C THR A 3 -7.38 -15.22 -15.14
N PRO A 4 -6.10 -14.90 -14.94
CA PRO A 4 -5.35 -15.43 -13.81
C PRO A 4 -5.95 -14.84 -12.53
N THR A 5 -6.52 -15.69 -11.73
CA THR A 5 -7.00 -15.38 -10.37
C THR A 5 -5.79 -15.14 -9.45
N LEU A 6 -5.98 -14.26 -8.48
CA LEU A 6 -5.06 -13.88 -7.37
C LEU A 6 -4.46 -15.07 -6.55
N THR A 7 -4.64 -16.30 -6.99
CA THR A 7 -4.27 -17.54 -6.31
C THR A 7 -2.95 -18.15 -6.78
N ASP A 8 -2.28 -17.57 -7.77
CA ASP A 8 -1.00 -18.09 -8.25
C ASP A 8 0.20 -17.33 -7.67
N ILE A 9 0.21 -17.11 -6.36
CA ILE A 9 1.47 -16.89 -5.64
C ILE A 9 2.17 -18.25 -5.66
N PRO A 10 3.36 -18.41 -6.26
CA PRO A 10 4.07 -19.68 -6.17
C PRO A 10 4.22 -20.01 -4.68
N ALA A 11 3.73 -21.17 -4.26
CA ALA A 11 3.84 -21.66 -2.88
C ALA A 11 5.31 -21.64 -2.37
N GLU A 12 6.25 -21.64 -3.29
CA GLU A 12 7.68 -21.44 -3.03
C GLU A 12 8.06 -20.02 -2.56
N ALA A 13 7.37 -18.97 -3.02
CA ALA A 13 7.63 -17.60 -2.57
C ALA A 13 7.06 -17.37 -1.16
N GLU A 14 5.87 -17.91 -0.86
CA GLU A 14 5.33 -17.92 0.49
C GLU A 14 6.15 -18.79 1.46
N ALA A 15 6.60 -19.97 1.03
CA ALA A 15 7.45 -20.83 1.83
C ALA A 15 8.83 -20.20 2.09
N ARG A 16 9.41 -19.48 1.12
CA ARG A 16 10.64 -18.70 1.30
C ARG A 16 10.45 -17.50 2.20
N ALA A 17 9.36 -16.75 2.07
CA ALA A 17 9.02 -15.65 2.96
C ALA A 17 8.88 -16.13 4.42
N ALA A 18 8.27 -17.29 4.63
CA ALA A 18 8.20 -17.94 5.94
C ALA A 18 9.58 -18.38 6.46
N ALA A 19 10.51 -18.75 5.59
CA ALA A 19 11.85 -19.20 5.96
C ALA A 19 12.83 -18.01 6.23
N THR A 20 12.66 -16.86 5.54
CA THR A 20 13.52 -15.67 5.71
C THR A 20 12.97 -14.64 6.69
N GLY A 21 11.73 -14.80 7.14
CA GLY A 21 11.15 -14.01 8.25
C GLY A 21 10.72 -12.57 7.91
N SER A 22 10.91 -12.06 6.68
CA SER A 22 10.42 -10.72 6.33
C SER A 22 10.00 -10.60 4.87
N LEU A 23 8.82 -10.01 4.67
CA LEU A 23 8.26 -9.68 3.36
C LEU A 23 8.15 -8.16 3.25
N LEU A 24 8.70 -7.57 2.17
CA LEU A 24 8.56 -6.16 1.85
C LEU A 24 7.68 -5.98 0.61
N ARG A 25 6.72 -5.08 0.71
CA ARG A 25 5.89 -4.66 -0.43
C ARG A 25 6.40 -3.34 -0.95
N LEU A 26 6.79 -3.31 -2.23
CA LEU A 26 7.23 -2.08 -2.86
C LEU A 26 6.35 -1.75 -4.07
N ALA A 27 6.12 -0.46 -4.29
CA ALA A 27 5.46 0.05 -5.49
C ALA A 27 6.44 0.92 -6.28
N THR A 28 6.44 0.81 -7.61
CA THR A 28 7.17 1.76 -8.48
C THR A 28 6.25 2.88 -8.89
N ALA A 29 6.78 4.10 -8.95
CA ALA A 29 6.10 5.29 -9.45
C ALA A 29 7.08 6.16 -10.28
N GLY A 30 6.57 7.08 -11.06
CA GLY A 30 7.38 7.98 -11.90
C GLY A 30 6.70 8.26 -13.22
N SER A 31 7.15 9.29 -13.92
CA SER A 31 6.57 9.71 -15.20
C SER A 31 6.78 8.65 -16.31
N VAL A 32 6.11 8.84 -17.41
CA VAL A 32 6.39 8.05 -18.62
C VAL A 32 7.84 8.28 -19.02
N ASP A 33 8.51 7.24 -19.45
CA ASP A 33 9.92 7.24 -19.88
C ASP A 33 10.97 7.51 -18.78
N ASP A 34 10.62 7.61 -17.49
CA ASP A 34 11.61 7.70 -16.42
C ASP A 34 12.42 6.40 -16.22
N GLY A 35 12.02 5.30 -16.88
CA GLY A 35 12.73 4.03 -16.86
C GLY A 35 12.25 3.02 -15.84
N LYS A 36 10.98 3.09 -15.41
CA LYS A 36 10.37 2.14 -14.44
C LYS A 36 10.54 0.69 -14.87
N SER A 37 10.08 0.35 -16.07
CA SER A 37 10.16 -1.03 -16.59
C SER A 37 11.62 -1.51 -16.70
N THR A 38 12.55 -0.61 -17.08
CA THR A 38 13.98 -0.92 -17.13
C THR A 38 14.54 -1.20 -15.73
N LEU A 39 14.17 -0.38 -14.73
CA LEU A 39 14.59 -0.55 -13.34
C LEU A 39 14.07 -1.88 -12.76
N VAL A 40 12.78 -2.16 -12.96
CA VAL A 40 12.16 -3.41 -12.50
C VAL A 40 12.81 -4.62 -13.17
N GLY A 41 12.99 -4.56 -14.48
CA GLY A 41 13.68 -5.61 -15.23
C GLY A 41 15.12 -5.83 -14.74
N ARG A 42 15.86 -4.74 -14.48
CA ARG A 42 17.23 -4.77 -13.94
C ARG A 42 17.24 -5.41 -12.53
N LEU A 43 16.35 -4.99 -11.66
CA LEU A 43 16.25 -5.53 -10.30
C LEU A 43 15.95 -7.03 -10.31
N LEU A 44 15.02 -7.49 -11.16
CA LEU A 44 14.69 -8.90 -11.32
C LEU A 44 15.86 -9.70 -11.91
N PHE A 45 16.56 -9.13 -12.89
CA PHE A 45 17.71 -9.78 -13.54
C PHE A 45 18.88 -9.93 -12.56
N ASP A 46 19.28 -8.85 -11.89
CA ASP A 46 20.46 -8.84 -11.02
C ASP A 46 20.20 -9.62 -9.71
N SER A 47 18.93 -9.68 -9.24
CA SER A 47 18.52 -10.54 -8.11
C SER A 47 18.42 -12.03 -8.49
N LYS A 48 18.73 -12.41 -9.77
CA LYS A 48 18.65 -13.78 -10.30
C LYS A 48 17.25 -14.41 -10.16
N SER A 49 16.21 -13.58 -10.20
CA SER A 49 14.82 -14.00 -10.07
C SER A 49 14.15 -14.28 -11.42
N VAL A 50 14.86 -14.08 -12.53
CA VAL A 50 14.39 -14.35 -13.89
C VAL A 50 14.73 -15.79 -14.29
N LEU A 51 13.76 -16.50 -14.85
CA LEU A 51 13.98 -17.84 -15.39
C LEU A 51 14.86 -17.77 -16.65
N ARG A 52 15.74 -18.75 -16.84
CA ARG A 52 16.67 -18.81 -17.99
C ARG A 52 15.94 -18.74 -19.33
N ASP A 53 14.79 -19.40 -19.45
CA ASP A 53 14.00 -19.43 -20.68
C ASP A 53 13.39 -18.05 -20.99
N GLN A 54 12.98 -17.31 -19.95
CA GLN A 54 12.49 -15.93 -20.11
C GLN A 54 13.61 -14.99 -20.56
N LEU A 55 14.79 -15.12 -19.97
CA LEU A 55 15.96 -14.33 -20.36
C LEU A 55 16.36 -14.59 -21.81
N ALA A 56 16.46 -15.85 -22.21
CA ALA A 56 16.78 -16.24 -23.59
C ALA A 56 15.75 -15.68 -24.61
N ALA A 57 14.46 -15.68 -24.25
CA ALA A 57 13.41 -15.08 -25.08
C ALA A 57 13.58 -13.56 -25.24
N VAL A 58 13.92 -12.86 -24.14
CA VAL A 58 14.17 -11.40 -24.15
C VAL A 58 15.42 -11.08 -24.97
N GLU A 59 16.50 -11.83 -24.80
CA GLU A 59 17.72 -11.67 -25.60
C GLU A 59 17.45 -11.83 -27.10
N GLN A 60 16.68 -12.85 -27.48
CA GLN A 60 16.34 -13.08 -28.89
C GLN A 60 15.51 -11.92 -29.47
N VAL A 61 14.47 -11.46 -28.75
CA VAL A 61 13.65 -10.32 -29.18
C VAL A 61 14.47 -9.03 -29.28
N SER A 62 15.41 -8.82 -28.36
CA SER A 62 16.30 -7.65 -28.37
C SER A 62 17.24 -7.67 -29.59
N LEU A 63 17.81 -8.84 -29.90
CA LEU A 63 18.63 -9.02 -31.11
C LEU A 63 17.81 -8.80 -32.38
N ASP A 64 16.58 -9.32 -32.44
CA ASP A 64 15.68 -9.14 -33.59
C ASP A 64 15.29 -7.64 -33.81
N ARG A 65 15.33 -6.84 -32.74
CA ARG A 65 15.16 -5.37 -32.78
C ARG A 65 16.44 -4.61 -33.09
N GLY A 66 17.57 -5.30 -33.29
CA GLY A 66 18.87 -4.70 -33.60
C GLY A 66 19.61 -4.12 -32.39
N LEU A 67 19.20 -4.49 -31.16
CA LEU A 67 19.88 -4.08 -29.94
C LEU A 67 21.10 -4.98 -29.67
N THR A 68 22.16 -4.39 -29.10
CA THR A 68 23.41 -5.12 -28.77
C THR A 68 23.36 -5.79 -27.39
N SER A 69 22.36 -5.47 -26.57
CA SER A 69 22.13 -6.04 -25.23
C SER A 69 20.65 -6.34 -25.00
N ALA A 70 20.36 -7.21 -24.05
CA ALA A 70 19.00 -7.53 -23.69
C ALA A 70 18.25 -6.29 -23.17
N ASP A 71 17.11 -5.99 -23.76
CA ASP A 71 16.20 -4.96 -23.27
C ASP A 71 15.40 -5.53 -22.08
N LEU A 72 15.88 -5.26 -20.87
CA LEU A 72 15.29 -5.78 -19.63
C LEU A 72 13.89 -5.25 -19.37
N ALA A 73 13.45 -4.16 -20.01
CA ALA A 73 12.08 -3.68 -19.93
C ALA A 73 11.08 -4.72 -20.45
N LEU A 74 11.49 -5.55 -21.43
CA LEU A 74 10.65 -6.63 -21.94
C LEU A 74 10.33 -7.73 -20.92
N LEU A 75 11.07 -7.82 -19.81
CA LEU A 75 10.75 -8.72 -18.71
C LEU A 75 9.48 -8.30 -17.98
N THR A 76 9.11 -7.04 -18.06
CA THR A 76 7.99 -6.45 -17.32
C THR A 76 6.71 -6.36 -18.14
N ASP A 77 6.80 -6.29 -19.46
CA ASP A 77 5.66 -6.14 -20.37
C ASP A 77 4.79 -7.41 -20.40
N GLY A 78 3.76 -7.44 -19.55
CA GLY A 78 2.87 -8.60 -19.37
C GLY A 78 1.74 -8.68 -20.37
N LEU A 79 1.04 -7.57 -20.62
CA LEU A 79 -0.13 -7.50 -21.47
C LEU A 79 0.24 -7.24 -22.95
N ARG A 80 -0.55 -7.81 -23.86
CA ARG A 80 -0.34 -7.56 -25.29
C ARG A 80 -0.50 -6.08 -25.63
N ALA A 81 -1.46 -5.39 -25.00
CA ALA A 81 -1.70 -3.96 -25.18
C ALA A 81 -0.52 -3.11 -24.67
N GLU A 82 0.11 -3.50 -23.58
CA GLU A 82 1.32 -2.84 -23.03
C GLU A 82 2.49 -2.97 -24.00
N ARG A 83 2.69 -4.17 -24.58
CA ARG A 83 3.74 -4.41 -25.59
C ARG A 83 3.51 -3.65 -26.89
N GLU A 84 2.26 -3.45 -27.28
CA GLU A 84 1.90 -2.69 -28.52
C GLU A 84 2.02 -1.18 -28.30
N GLN A 85 1.73 -0.68 -27.09
CA GLN A 85 1.75 0.75 -26.76
C GLN A 85 3.05 1.21 -26.06
N GLY A 86 3.83 0.27 -25.51
CA GLY A 86 5.06 0.59 -24.77
C GLY A 86 4.82 1.30 -23.43
N ILE A 87 3.61 1.14 -22.83
CA ILE A 87 3.24 1.76 -21.56
C ILE A 87 2.63 0.72 -20.63
N THR A 88 2.86 0.86 -19.32
CA THR A 88 2.14 0.09 -18.29
C THR A 88 0.73 0.65 -18.15
N ILE A 89 -0.29 -0.19 -18.25
CA ILE A 89 -1.71 0.21 -18.21
C ILE A 89 -2.31 -0.09 -16.85
N ASP A 90 -2.03 -1.28 -16.30
CA ASP A 90 -2.57 -1.75 -15.02
C ASP A 90 -1.44 -2.07 -14.04
N VAL A 91 -1.77 -2.27 -12.75
CA VAL A 91 -0.78 -2.67 -11.75
C VAL A 91 -0.39 -4.12 -11.98
N ALA A 92 0.88 -4.34 -12.29
CA ALA A 92 1.44 -5.67 -12.43
C ALA A 92 2.19 -6.06 -11.15
N TYR A 93 1.78 -7.18 -10.52
CA TYR A 93 2.47 -7.70 -9.34
C TYR A 93 3.54 -8.69 -9.75
N ARG A 94 4.74 -8.50 -9.18
CA ARG A 94 5.90 -9.36 -9.38
C ARG A 94 6.47 -9.80 -8.06
N TYR A 95 7.01 -11.00 -8.04
CA TYR A 95 7.57 -11.60 -6.84
C TYR A 95 9.02 -11.92 -7.08
N PHE A 96 9.87 -11.52 -6.16
CA PHE A 96 11.28 -11.92 -6.17
C PHE A 96 11.80 -12.06 -4.74
N ALA A 97 12.95 -12.69 -4.59
CA ALA A 97 13.55 -12.89 -3.30
C ALA A 97 15.07 -12.82 -3.39
N THR A 98 15.67 -12.31 -2.34
CA THR A 98 17.10 -12.43 -2.08
C THR A 98 17.32 -13.42 -0.92
N PRO A 99 18.58 -13.77 -0.60
CA PRO A 99 18.85 -14.57 0.60
C PRO A 99 18.38 -13.91 1.91
N ARG A 100 18.18 -12.58 1.91
CA ARG A 100 17.82 -11.80 3.11
C ARG A 100 16.34 -11.55 3.24
N ARG A 101 15.60 -11.39 2.11
CA ARG A 101 14.22 -10.91 2.13
C ARG A 101 13.43 -11.34 0.88
N SER A 102 12.12 -11.51 1.06
CA SER A 102 11.17 -11.68 -0.04
C SER A 102 10.47 -10.37 -0.36
N PHE A 103 10.11 -10.16 -1.62
CA PHE A 103 9.55 -8.92 -2.12
C PHE A 103 8.30 -9.17 -2.95
N ILE A 104 7.30 -8.29 -2.77
CA ILE A 104 6.18 -8.12 -3.70
C ILE A 104 6.33 -6.74 -4.31
N LEU A 105 6.52 -6.69 -5.63
CA LEU A 105 6.65 -5.46 -6.38
C LEU A 105 5.36 -5.20 -7.13
N ALA A 106 4.75 -4.03 -6.90
CA ALA A 106 3.64 -3.49 -7.66
C ALA A 106 4.20 -2.50 -8.69
N ASP A 107 4.24 -2.90 -9.96
CA ASP A 107 4.66 -2.01 -11.05
C ASP A 107 3.47 -1.14 -11.46
N CYS A 108 3.56 0.17 -11.19
CA CYS A 108 2.47 1.11 -11.40
C CYS A 108 2.68 1.91 -12.70
N PRO A 109 1.59 2.20 -13.44
CA PRO A 109 1.67 3.03 -14.64
C PRO A 109 2.10 4.46 -14.32
N GLY A 110 2.84 5.09 -15.24
CA GLY A 110 3.37 6.45 -15.07
C GLY A 110 2.46 7.55 -15.62
N HIS A 111 1.39 7.20 -16.34
CA HIS A 111 0.53 8.17 -17.02
C HIS A 111 -0.54 8.75 -16.08
N VAL A 112 -0.81 10.06 -16.16
CA VAL A 112 -1.81 10.76 -15.32
C VAL A 112 -3.17 10.07 -15.34
N GLN A 113 -3.60 9.56 -16.49
CA GLN A 113 -4.88 8.85 -16.66
C GLN A 113 -5.02 7.60 -15.78
N TYR A 114 -3.90 7.05 -15.31
CA TYR A 114 -3.85 5.83 -14.50
C TYR A 114 -3.48 6.09 -13.04
N THR A 115 -3.68 7.32 -12.53
CA THR A 115 -3.41 7.68 -11.13
C THR A 115 -4.11 6.73 -10.14
N ARG A 116 -5.32 6.25 -10.48
CA ARG A 116 -6.03 5.22 -9.70
C ARG A 116 -5.20 3.96 -9.46
N ASN A 117 -4.44 3.53 -10.48
CA ASN A 117 -3.61 2.34 -10.40
C ASN A 117 -2.38 2.58 -9.52
N THR A 118 -1.83 3.80 -9.54
CA THR A 118 -0.77 4.22 -8.61
C THR A 118 -1.29 4.24 -7.16
N VAL A 119 -2.48 4.78 -6.91
CA VAL A 119 -3.12 4.72 -5.58
C VAL A 119 -3.29 3.27 -5.13
N THR A 120 -3.78 2.38 -6.01
CA THR A 120 -3.95 0.96 -5.71
C THR A 120 -2.62 0.28 -5.35
N GLY A 121 -1.57 0.48 -6.15
CA GLY A 121 -0.26 -0.13 -5.90
C GLY A 121 0.40 0.40 -4.61
N CYS A 122 0.30 1.70 -4.36
CA CYS A 122 0.90 2.34 -3.19
C CYS A 122 0.12 2.07 -1.89
N SER A 123 -1.19 1.76 -1.96
CA SER A 123 -2.05 1.61 -0.77
C SER A 123 -1.60 0.49 0.19
N THR A 124 -0.96 -0.55 -0.35
CA THR A 124 -0.46 -1.69 0.44
C THR A 124 1.07 -1.72 0.54
N ALA A 125 1.75 -0.74 -0.06
CA ALA A 125 3.21 -0.71 -0.10
C ALA A 125 3.81 -0.29 1.26
N ASP A 126 4.93 -0.93 1.61
CA ASP A 126 5.83 -0.53 2.70
C ASP A 126 6.80 0.54 2.21
N VAL A 127 7.15 0.51 0.92
CA VAL A 127 8.04 1.47 0.28
C VAL A 127 7.57 1.82 -1.14
N VAL A 128 7.67 3.09 -1.51
CA VAL A 128 7.51 3.55 -2.90
C VAL A 128 8.88 3.88 -3.46
N VAL A 129 9.21 3.30 -4.62
CA VAL A 129 10.38 3.66 -5.42
C VAL A 129 9.92 4.59 -6.54
N LEU A 130 10.18 5.88 -6.38
CA LEU A 130 9.85 6.91 -7.34
C LEU A 130 11.05 7.18 -8.25
N LEU A 131 10.86 7.10 -9.57
CA LEU A 131 11.90 7.41 -10.53
C LEU A 131 11.78 8.85 -11.00
N VAL A 132 12.95 9.47 -11.19
CA VAL A 132 13.10 10.83 -11.76
C VAL A 132 14.19 10.77 -12.80
N ASP A 133 13.90 11.17 -14.03
CA ASP A 133 14.92 11.26 -15.10
C ASP A 133 15.88 12.43 -14.81
N ALA A 134 17.17 12.13 -14.68
CA ALA A 134 18.20 13.12 -14.34
C ALA A 134 18.30 14.29 -15.35
N ARG A 135 17.83 14.10 -16.59
CA ARG A 135 17.80 15.16 -17.61
C ARG A 135 16.68 16.17 -17.37
N ASN A 136 15.58 15.73 -16.76
CA ASN A 136 14.35 16.53 -16.62
C ASN A 136 14.18 17.09 -15.21
N GLY A 137 14.78 16.44 -14.19
CA GLY A 137 14.59 16.81 -12.79
C GLY A 137 13.15 16.58 -12.30
N VAL A 138 12.74 17.36 -11.31
CA VAL A 138 11.42 17.24 -10.67
C VAL A 138 10.33 17.85 -11.55
N LEU A 139 9.45 17.01 -12.07
CA LEU A 139 8.30 17.39 -12.89
C LEU A 139 7.02 17.46 -12.04
N GLU A 140 5.95 18.05 -12.58
CA GLU A 140 4.61 18.05 -11.99
C GLU A 140 4.14 16.63 -11.62
N GLN A 141 4.37 15.66 -12.51
CA GLN A 141 4.02 14.27 -12.25
C GLN A 141 4.82 13.65 -11.09
N THR A 142 6.08 14.07 -10.90
CA THR A 142 6.91 13.66 -9.76
C THR A 142 6.29 14.15 -8.45
N ARG A 143 5.86 15.44 -8.41
CA ARG A 143 5.16 16.03 -7.25
C ARG A 143 3.87 15.27 -6.95
N ARG A 144 3.05 14.96 -7.96
CA ARG A 144 1.81 14.17 -7.80
C ARG A 144 2.05 12.78 -7.22
N HIS A 145 3.06 12.07 -7.67
CA HIS A 145 3.39 10.76 -7.12
C HIS A 145 3.87 10.84 -5.67
N LEU A 146 4.69 11.85 -5.33
CA LEU A 146 5.08 12.13 -3.94
C LEU A 146 3.87 12.47 -3.08
N ALA A 147 2.93 13.30 -3.60
CA ALA A 147 1.70 13.66 -2.92
C ALA A 147 0.81 12.43 -2.64
N VAL A 148 0.69 11.52 -3.60
CA VAL A 148 -0.03 10.25 -3.41
C VAL A 148 0.64 9.38 -2.35
N ALA A 149 1.97 9.25 -2.37
CA ALA A 149 2.72 8.50 -1.38
C ALA A 149 2.55 9.10 0.03
N ALA A 150 2.62 10.44 0.15
CA ALA A 150 2.39 11.16 1.40
C ALA A 150 0.96 10.98 1.91
N LEU A 151 -0.04 11.14 1.05
CA LEU A 151 -1.46 10.98 1.37
C LEU A 151 -1.77 9.56 1.88
N LEU A 152 -1.23 8.55 1.22
CA LEU A 152 -1.36 7.14 1.61
C LEU A 152 -0.44 6.77 2.77
N ARG A 153 0.34 7.74 3.29
CA ARG A 153 1.29 7.55 4.40
C ARG A 153 2.18 6.33 4.19
N VAL A 154 2.71 6.19 2.97
CA VAL A 154 3.66 5.11 2.71
C VAL A 154 4.88 5.32 3.62
N PRO A 155 5.30 4.31 4.39
CA PRO A 155 6.33 4.47 5.43
C PRO A 155 7.66 4.98 4.89
N HIS A 156 8.09 4.47 3.75
CA HIS A 156 9.38 4.80 3.16
C HIS A 156 9.21 5.26 1.72
N VAL A 157 9.92 6.31 1.34
CA VAL A 157 10.00 6.80 -0.04
C VAL A 157 11.45 6.76 -0.47
N ILE A 158 11.72 6.04 -1.56
CA ILE A 158 13.03 6.02 -2.23
C ILE A 158 12.86 6.75 -3.54
N VAL A 159 13.71 7.73 -3.82
CA VAL A 159 13.75 8.41 -5.11
C VAL A 159 15.03 8.02 -5.85
N ALA A 160 14.84 7.29 -6.94
CA ALA A 160 15.91 6.93 -7.85
C ALA A 160 16.06 8.02 -8.93
N VAL A 161 17.11 8.84 -8.83
CA VAL A 161 17.51 9.80 -9.87
C VAL A 161 18.14 8.98 -10.98
N ASN A 162 17.29 8.53 -11.91
CA ASN A 162 17.63 7.57 -12.93
C ASN A 162 18.20 8.23 -14.19
N LYS A 163 18.87 7.43 -15.02
CA LYS A 163 19.56 7.88 -16.24
C LYS A 163 20.68 8.88 -15.96
N ILE A 164 21.35 8.72 -14.82
CA ILE A 164 22.48 9.57 -14.44
C ILE A 164 23.65 9.48 -15.44
N ASP A 165 23.71 8.36 -16.17
CA ASP A 165 24.63 8.15 -17.29
C ASP A 165 24.41 9.12 -18.44
N LEU A 166 23.18 9.59 -18.68
CA LEU A 166 22.85 10.54 -19.75
C LEU A 166 23.18 12.01 -19.41
N VAL A 167 23.62 12.25 -18.17
CA VAL A 167 24.14 13.54 -17.71
C VAL A 167 25.59 13.39 -17.22
N ASP A 168 26.31 12.45 -17.80
CA ASP A 168 27.75 12.19 -17.55
C ASP A 168 28.07 11.97 -16.05
N PHE A 169 27.15 11.34 -15.30
CA PHE A 169 27.28 11.09 -13.85
C PHE A 169 27.57 12.37 -13.05
N SER A 170 26.99 13.51 -13.44
CA SER A 170 27.25 14.81 -12.82
C SER A 170 26.78 14.89 -11.37
N ALA A 171 27.69 15.14 -10.45
CA ALA A 171 27.40 15.39 -9.05
C ALA A 171 26.55 16.65 -8.83
N GLU A 172 26.76 17.68 -9.66
CA GLU A 172 26.04 18.95 -9.57
C GLU A 172 24.57 18.78 -9.95
N VAL A 173 24.29 18.04 -11.05
CA VAL A 173 22.94 17.73 -11.49
C VAL A 173 22.21 16.91 -10.41
N TYR A 174 22.86 15.88 -9.89
CA TYR A 174 22.31 15.07 -8.83
C TYR A 174 21.97 15.89 -7.58
N ALA A 175 22.89 16.72 -7.11
CA ALA A 175 22.70 17.53 -5.89
C ALA A 175 21.54 18.54 -6.05
N ALA A 176 21.39 19.14 -7.23
CA ALA A 176 20.27 20.05 -7.51
C ALA A 176 18.92 19.31 -7.46
N ILE A 177 18.82 18.15 -8.11
CA ILE A 177 17.59 17.33 -8.10
C ILE A 177 17.29 16.82 -6.70
N GLU A 178 18.29 16.36 -5.94
CA GLU A 178 18.11 15.92 -4.55
C GLU A 178 17.55 17.05 -3.67
N ALA A 179 18.07 18.27 -3.82
CA ALA A 179 17.59 19.43 -3.07
C ALA A 179 16.13 19.73 -3.39
N ASP A 180 15.74 19.72 -4.67
CA ASP A 180 14.35 19.95 -5.10
C ASP A 180 13.41 18.86 -4.57
N ILE A 181 13.82 17.59 -4.64
CA ILE A 181 13.04 16.47 -4.09
C ILE A 181 12.82 16.62 -2.61
N ARG A 182 13.87 16.96 -1.85
CA ARG A 182 13.78 17.13 -0.40
C ARG A 182 12.89 18.33 -0.02
N ALA A 183 12.92 19.41 -0.80
CA ALA A 183 12.04 20.55 -0.60
C ALA A 183 10.57 20.15 -0.78
N VAL A 184 10.24 19.47 -1.88
CA VAL A 184 8.88 18.97 -2.15
C VAL A 184 8.44 17.96 -1.07
N ALA A 185 9.31 17.04 -0.67
CA ALA A 185 9.00 16.08 0.39
C ALA A 185 8.69 16.75 1.73
N ALA A 186 9.41 17.82 2.08
CA ALA A 186 9.16 18.60 3.28
C ALA A 186 7.81 19.34 3.22
N GLU A 187 7.46 19.95 2.08
CA GLU A 187 6.14 20.56 1.85
C GLU A 187 5.00 19.56 2.03
N LEU A 188 5.19 18.33 1.54
CA LEU A 188 4.20 17.26 1.60
C LEU A 188 4.18 16.51 2.95
N GLY A 189 5.10 16.79 3.86
CA GLY A 189 5.21 16.13 5.15
C GLY A 189 5.68 14.67 5.07
N VAL A 190 6.45 14.30 4.03
CA VAL A 190 7.08 12.99 3.92
C VAL A 190 8.21 12.90 4.95
N ALA A 191 8.05 12.01 5.95
CA ALA A 191 8.96 11.95 7.09
C ALA A 191 10.32 11.32 6.75
N GLU A 192 10.35 10.31 5.90
CA GLU A 192 11.55 9.57 5.54
C GLU A 192 11.68 9.44 4.03
N ILE A 193 12.74 10.00 3.47
CA ILE A 193 13.03 9.97 2.04
C ILE A 193 14.49 9.66 1.80
N HIS A 194 14.75 8.66 0.97
CA HIS A 194 16.08 8.29 0.48
C HIS A 194 16.20 8.68 -0.98
N VAL A 195 17.29 9.38 -1.32
CA VAL A 195 17.55 9.78 -2.71
C VAL A 195 18.87 9.16 -3.15
N LEU A 196 18.90 8.51 -4.31
CA LEU A 196 20.10 7.89 -4.83
C LEU A 196 20.22 8.08 -6.36
N PRO A 197 21.45 8.29 -6.88
CA PRO A 197 21.69 8.34 -8.32
C PRO A 197 21.72 6.92 -8.89
N THR A 198 21.03 6.67 -10.00
CA THR A 198 20.97 5.34 -10.62
C THR A 198 21.10 5.40 -12.14
N SER A 199 21.62 4.33 -12.72
CA SER A 199 21.41 4.00 -14.13
C SER A 199 20.76 2.61 -14.20
N ALA A 200 19.47 2.57 -14.43
CA ALA A 200 18.75 1.30 -14.59
C ALA A 200 19.25 0.52 -15.81
N LEU A 201 19.73 1.21 -16.84
CA LEU A 201 20.27 0.60 -18.05
C LEU A 201 21.63 -0.06 -17.79
N LEU A 202 22.54 0.63 -17.11
CA LEU A 202 23.91 0.15 -16.87
C LEU A 202 24.01 -0.67 -15.57
N GLY A 203 23.07 -0.50 -14.62
CA GLY A 203 23.04 -1.20 -13.32
C GLY A 203 23.68 -0.40 -12.18
N ASP A 204 24.10 0.85 -12.41
CA ASP A 204 24.74 1.69 -11.40
C ASP A 204 23.83 1.92 -10.21
N ASN A 205 24.33 1.61 -9.00
CA ASN A 205 23.65 1.75 -7.70
C ASN A 205 22.31 0.99 -7.58
N ILE A 206 22.06 0.00 -8.42
CA ILE A 206 20.87 -0.87 -8.29
C ILE A 206 21.15 -2.00 -7.30
N VAL A 207 22.07 -2.89 -7.61
CA VAL A 207 22.50 -4.01 -6.75
C VAL A 207 23.91 -3.78 -6.24
N GLU A 208 24.81 -3.34 -7.11
CA GLU A 208 26.19 -3.03 -6.80
C GLU A 208 26.43 -1.51 -6.80
N ALA A 209 27.32 -1.04 -5.92
CA ALA A 209 27.69 0.36 -5.87
C ALA A 209 28.44 0.77 -7.14
N SER A 210 28.11 1.93 -7.69
CA SER A 210 28.73 2.46 -8.89
C SER A 210 30.09 3.07 -8.60
N THR A 211 31.07 2.79 -9.44
CA THR A 211 32.35 3.50 -9.44
C THR A 211 32.26 4.84 -10.18
N SER A 212 31.22 5.06 -10.97
CA SER A 212 31.01 6.29 -11.76
C SER A 212 30.36 7.42 -10.94
N THR A 213 29.86 7.12 -9.75
CA THR A 213 29.24 8.10 -8.83
C THR A 213 30.00 8.20 -7.50
N PRO A 214 31.30 8.58 -7.50
CA PRO A 214 32.12 8.61 -6.27
C PRO A 214 31.65 9.65 -5.24
N PHE A 215 30.75 10.55 -5.62
CA PHE A 215 30.13 11.54 -4.76
C PHE A 215 28.97 10.95 -3.91
N TYR A 216 28.52 9.74 -4.23
CA TYR A 216 27.46 9.06 -3.50
C TYR A 216 28.03 7.90 -2.67
N GLU A 217 27.96 8.04 -1.35
CA GLU A 217 28.46 7.04 -0.39
C GLU A 217 27.32 6.23 0.27
N GLY A 218 26.06 6.46 -0.20
CA GLY A 218 24.89 5.78 0.35
C GLY A 218 24.74 4.34 -0.15
N PRO A 219 23.76 3.61 0.41
CA PRO A 219 23.48 2.24 0.00
C PRO A 219 22.87 2.18 -1.41
N THR A 220 23.02 1.03 -2.07
CA THR A 220 22.36 0.74 -3.36
C THR A 220 20.85 0.59 -3.16
N LEU A 221 20.07 0.62 -4.26
CA LEU A 221 18.64 0.42 -4.21
C LEU A 221 18.27 -0.91 -3.51
N LEU A 222 18.89 -2.01 -3.90
CA LEU A 222 18.65 -3.31 -3.26
C LEU A 222 19.09 -3.30 -1.80
N GLY A 223 20.19 -2.65 -1.47
CA GLY A 223 20.68 -2.49 -0.10
C GLY A 223 19.66 -1.76 0.80
N LEU A 224 19.02 -0.70 0.28
CA LEU A 224 17.91 -0.02 0.97
C LEU A 224 16.72 -0.98 1.14
N LEU A 225 16.26 -1.62 0.08
CA LEU A 225 15.11 -2.53 0.12
C LEU A 225 15.32 -3.70 1.09
N GLU A 226 16.56 -4.17 1.26
CA GLU A 226 16.90 -5.24 2.21
C GLU A 226 16.97 -4.74 3.66
N SER A 227 17.33 -3.47 3.90
CA SER A 227 17.59 -2.92 5.23
C SER A 227 16.41 -2.17 5.84
N LEU A 228 15.53 -1.58 5.01
CA LEU A 228 14.38 -0.84 5.51
C LEU A 228 13.47 -1.73 6.35
N PRO A 229 13.03 -1.26 7.53
CA PRO A 229 12.08 -2.01 8.34
C PRO A 229 10.75 -2.14 7.59
N THR A 230 10.10 -3.31 7.69
CA THR A 230 8.69 -3.40 7.31
C THR A 230 7.89 -2.61 8.33
N ALA A 231 7.03 -1.73 7.85
CA ALA A 231 6.12 -1.04 8.74
C ALA A 231 5.22 -2.07 9.41
N ARG A 232 5.44 -2.30 10.70
CA ARG A 232 4.47 -2.97 11.55
C ARG A 232 3.56 -1.89 12.11
N ASP A 233 2.28 -2.14 12.06
CA ASP A 233 1.33 -1.33 12.83
C ASP A 233 1.50 -1.74 14.30
N GLU A 234 2.47 -1.10 14.99
CA GLU A 234 2.76 -1.32 16.42
C GLU A 234 1.63 -0.82 17.32
N GLY A 235 0.51 -0.44 16.72
CA GLY A 235 -0.71 -0.04 17.42
C GLY A 235 -1.23 -1.10 18.37
N ALA A 236 -2.34 -0.81 19.03
CA ALA A 236 -3.00 -1.78 19.90
C ALA A 236 -3.57 -2.95 19.11
N PHE A 237 -3.75 -4.09 19.77
CA PHE A 237 -4.27 -5.30 19.15
C PHE A 237 -5.60 -5.10 18.45
N ARG A 238 -5.67 -5.54 17.19
CA ARG A 238 -6.88 -5.61 16.35
C ARG A 238 -6.91 -6.91 15.57
N LEU A 239 -8.05 -7.60 15.65
CA LEU A 239 -8.33 -8.81 14.86
C LEU A 239 -9.74 -8.71 14.27
N PRO A 240 -9.87 -8.28 13.00
CA PRO A 240 -11.14 -8.41 12.28
C PRO A 240 -11.51 -9.89 12.13
N VAL A 241 -12.68 -10.26 12.64
CA VAL A 241 -13.16 -11.65 12.64
C VAL A 241 -13.63 -12.03 11.24
N GLN A 242 -12.93 -12.97 10.63
CA GLN A 242 -13.24 -13.47 9.27
C GLN A 242 -14.10 -14.74 9.31
N LEU A 243 -13.93 -15.56 10.34
CA LEU A 243 -14.65 -16.82 10.50
C LEU A 243 -14.87 -17.13 11.98
N VAL A 244 -16.06 -17.60 12.30
CA VAL A 244 -16.38 -18.17 13.62
C VAL A 244 -16.36 -19.68 13.51
N ILE A 245 -15.49 -20.34 14.27
CA ILE A 245 -15.30 -21.79 14.27
C ILE A 245 -16.09 -22.38 15.42
N ARG A 246 -17.12 -23.15 15.10
CA ARG A 246 -17.97 -23.91 16.07
C ARG A 246 -18.27 -25.28 15.49
N PRO A 247 -17.43 -26.30 15.74
CA PRO A 247 -17.58 -27.64 15.16
C PRO A 247 -18.89 -28.34 15.60
N GLN A 248 -19.32 -28.15 16.83
CA GLN A 248 -20.54 -28.77 17.40
C GLN A 248 -20.59 -30.30 17.17
N GLY A 249 -21.65 -30.81 16.53
CA GLY A 249 -21.83 -32.20 16.22
C GLY A 249 -20.83 -32.78 15.17
N ALA A 250 -20.16 -31.92 14.41
CA ALA A 250 -19.10 -32.29 13.46
C ALA A 250 -17.70 -32.26 14.06
N ALA A 251 -17.58 -32.09 15.40
CA ALA A 251 -16.29 -32.08 16.07
C ALA A 251 -15.56 -33.42 15.90
N PRO A 252 -14.26 -33.40 15.50
CA PRO A 252 -13.49 -34.63 15.32
C PRO A 252 -13.22 -35.37 16.64
N SER A 253 -13.35 -34.70 17.79
CA SER A 253 -13.27 -35.30 19.12
C SER A 253 -14.30 -34.69 20.07
N PRO A 254 -14.70 -35.40 21.14
CA PRO A 254 -15.65 -34.88 22.13
C PRO A 254 -15.22 -33.58 22.79
N GLU A 255 -13.91 -33.37 22.96
CA GLU A 255 -13.31 -32.22 23.62
C GLU A 255 -13.48 -30.93 22.78
N LEU A 256 -13.62 -31.06 21.46
CA LEU A 256 -13.82 -29.95 20.53
C LEU A 256 -15.30 -29.61 20.27
N ARG A 257 -16.25 -30.30 20.89
CA ARG A 257 -17.70 -30.03 20.72
C ARG A 257 -18.06 -28.60 21.14
N ASP A 258 -17.51 -28.15 22.26
CA ASP A 258 -17.74 -26.82 22.82
C ASP A 258 -16.69 -25.79 22.35
N TYR A 259 -15.82 -26.20 21.42
CA TYR A 259 -14.82 -25.28 20.87
C TYR A 259 -15.51 -24.10 20.19
N ARG A 260 -15.09 -22.90 20.57
CA ARG A 260 -15.52 -21.64 19.95
C ARG A 260 -14.32 -20.75 19.71
N GLY A 261 -13.96 -20.59 18.46
CA GLY A 261 -12.80 -19.81 18.04
C GLY A 261 -13.17 -18.71 17.03
N TYR A 262 -12.50 -17.59 17.12
CA TYR A 262 -12.67 -16.44 16.26
C TYR A 262 -11.42 -16.27 15.41
N ALA A 263 -11.52 -16.70 14.16
CA ALA A 263 -10.38 -16.71 13.23
C ALA A 263 -10.29 -15.41 12.44
N GLY A 264 -9.09 -14.91 12.32
CA GLY A 264 -8.76 -13.71 11.53
C GLY A 264 -7.26 -13.51 11.42
N ARG A 265 -6.86 -12.54 10.59
CA ARG A 265 -5.50 -12.04 10.56
C ARG A 265 -5.39 -10.85 11.51
N ILE A 266 -4.39 -10.85 12.38
CA ILE A 266 -4.10 -9.70 13.25
C ILE A 266 -3.71 -8.51 12.35
N ALA A 267 -4.49 -7.45 12.44
CA ALA A 267 -4.33 -6.23 11.63
C ALA A 267 -3.31 -5.28 12.24
N SER A 268 -3.21 -5.25 13.56
CA SER A 268 -2.23 -4.45 14.31
C SER A 268 -1.93 -5.04 15.68
N GLY A 269 -0.78 -4.70 16.22
CA GLY A 269 -0.36 -4.98 17.60
C GLY A 269 -0.09 -6.45 17.91
N THR A 270 -0.12 -6.72 19.19
CA THR A 270 0.19 -8.04 19.77
C THR A 270 -0.91 -8.44 20.75
N VAL A 271 -1.20 -9.73 20.82
CA VAL A 271 -2.17 -10.30 21.78
C VAL A 271 -1.56 -11.50 22.51
N ARG A 272 -1.81 -11.59 23.82
CA ARG A 272 -1.37 -12.69 24.68
C ARG A 272 -2.56 -13.38 25.34
N VAL A 273 -2.36 -14.63 25.72
CA VAL A 273 -3.32 -15.34 26.55
C VAL A 273 -3.51 -14.58 27.86
N GLY A 274 -4.78 -14.35 28.24
CA GLY A 274 -5.17 -13.56 29.43
C GLY A 274 -5.42 -12.07 29.17
N ASP A 275 -5.05 -11.54 28.01
CA ASP A 275 -5.25 -10.13 27.70
C ASP A 275 -6.75 -9.75 27.70
N PRO A 276 -7.10 -8.57 28.24
CA PRO A 276 -8.44 -8.04 28.18
C PRO A 276 -8.76 -7.52 26.78
N VAL A 277 -9.86 -7.98 26.22
CA VAL A 277 -10.33 -7.59 24.89
C VAL A 277 -11.78 -7.08 24.91
N VAL A 278 -12.12 -6.31 23.91
CA VAL A 278 -13.48 -5.83 23.64
C VAL A 278 -13.90 -6.28 22.24
N VAL A 279 -15.15 -6.72 22.13
CA VAL A 279 -15.80 -7.07 20.86
C VAL A 279 -16.49 -5.83 20.31
N LEU A 280 -16.15 -5.39 19.13
CA LEU A 280 -16.75 -4.25 18.46
C LEU A 280 -17.61 -4.70 17.28
N PRO A 281 -18.75 -4.06 17.02
CA PRO A 281 -19.23 -2.81 17.62
C PRO A 281 -20.02 -2.98 18.94
N SER A 282 -20.24 -4.20 19.43
CA SER A 282 -21.12 -4.47 20.59
C SER A 282 -20.63 -3.88 21.92
N GLY A 283 -19.31 -3.63 22.05
CA GLY A 283 -18.68 -3.13 23.28
C GLY A 283 -18.56 -4.18 24.39
N ARG A 284 -18.89 -5.45 24.14
CA ARG A 284 -18.78 -6.54 25.14
C ARG A 284 -17.31 -6.85 25.41
N ARG A 285 -16.98 -6.99 26.70
CA ARG A 285 -15.62 -7.27 27.16
C ARG A 285 -15.45 -8.73 27.50
N SER A 286 -14.27 -9.27 27.26
CA SER A 286 -13.84 -10.62 27.63
C SER A 286 -12.32 -10.67 27.81
N ARG A 287 -11.78 -11.86 27.99
CA ARG A 287 -10.33 -12.12 28.01
C ARG A 287 -9.99 -13.21 27.01
N VAL A 288 -8.77 -13.17 26.51
CA VAL A 288 -8.22 -14.22 25.65
C VAL A 288 -8.00 -15.48 26.48
N ALA A 289 -8.73 -16.54 26.17
CA ALA A 289 -8.59 -17.86 26.79
C ALA A 289 -7.50 -18.71 26.13
N GLY A 290 -7.21 -18.44 24.85
CA GLY A 290 -6.18 -19.14 24.10
C GLY A 290 -6.06 -18.61 22.69
N ILE A 291 -4.93 -18.91 22.05
CA ILE A 291 -4.59 -18.52 20.68
C ILE A 291 -4.12 -19.78 19.95
N ASP A 292 -4.75 -20.11 18.83
CA ASP A 292 -4.45 -21.31 18.07
C ASP A 292 -3.94 -20.93 16.67
N LEU A 293 -2.85 -21.56 16.24
CA LEU A 293 -2.26 -21.48 14.89
C LEU A 293 -2.26 -22.88 14.27
N GLY A 294 -3.33 -23.22 13.53
CA GLY A 294 -3.59 -24.58 13.11
C GLY A 294 -3.79 -25.49 14.34
N GLU A 295 -2.95 -26.53 14.46
CA GLU A 295 -2.99 -27.48 15.58
C GLU A 295 -2.14 -27.03 16.80
N ARG A 296 -1.42 -25.93 16.69
CA ARG A 296 -0.53 -25.42 17.77
C ARG A 296 -1.19 -24.31 18.55
N SER A 297 -1.09 -24.38 19.87
CA SER A 297 -1.43 -23.27 20.73
C SER A 297 -0.23 -22.35 20.94
N LEU A 298 -0.49 -21.04 20.95
CA LEU A 298 0.48 -19.98 21.15
C LEU A 298 0.17 -19.23 22.45
N GLU A 299 1.20 -18.76 23.13
CA GLU A 299 1.06 -17.83 24.26
C GLU A 299 0.88 -16.39 23.78
N GLU A 300 1.43 -16.07 22.60
CA GLU A 300 1.41 -14.76 22.00
C GLU A 300 1.26 -14.85 20.49
N ALA A 301 0.56 -13.88 19.90
CA ALA A 301 0.49 -13.68 18.46
C ALA A 301 0.63 -12.20 18.10
N VAL A 302 1.23 -11.91 16.95
CA VAL A 302 1.60 -10.57 16.51
C VAL A 302 0.94 -10.21 15.18
N GLU A 303 0.98 -8.93 14.82
CA GLU A 303 0.52 -8.41 13.53
C GLU A 303 0.95 -9.30 12.35
N GLY A 304 0.04 -9.46 11.42
CA GLY A 304 0.26 -10.24 10.19
C GLY A 304 -0.02 -11.73 10.34
N GLN A 305 -0.05 -12.29 11.55
CA GLN A 305 -0.37 -13.68 11.77
C GLN A 305 -1.87 -13.95 11.63
N SER A 306 -2.21 -15.05 10.95
CA SER A 306 -3.58 -15.56 10.85
C SER A 306 -3.78 -16.59 11.96
N VAL A 307 -4.58 -16.25 12.96
CA VAL A 307 -4.78 -17.06 14.17
C VAL A 307 -6.26 -17.21 14.49
N THR A 308 -6.56 -18.15 15.39
CA THR A 308 -7.88 -18.31 16.02
C THR A 308 -7.78 -17.93 17.49
N VAL A 309 -8.52 -16.91 17.90
CA VAL A 309 -8.58 -16.47 19.29
C VAL A 309 -9.80 -17.08 19.98
N ARG A 310 -9.62 -17.66 21.17
CA ARG A 310 -10.69 -18.13 22.05
C ARG A 310 -10.88 -17.15 23.19
N LEU A 311 -12.13 -16.96 23.61
CA LEU A 311 -12.49 -16.06 24.71
C LEU A 311 -12.94 -16.86 25.95
N THR A 312 -12.76 -16.26 27.14
CA THR A 312 -13.16 -16.87 28.41
C THR A 312 -14.66 -16.90 28.59
N ASP A 313 -15.34 -15.89 28.01
CA ASP A 313 -16.78 -15.72 28.16
C ASP A 313 -17.52 -16.15 26.89
N ASP A 314 -18.76 -16.62 27.04
CA ASP A 314 -19.64 -16.91 25.91
C ASP A 314 -20.26 -15.60 25.38
N VAL A 315 -19.48 -14.84 24.65
CA VAL A 315 -19.86 -13.58 24.00
C VAL A 315 -20.33 -13.84 22.60
N ASP A 316 -21.35 -13.13 22.17
CA ASP A 316 -21.77 -13.16 20.77
C ASP A 316 -20.82 -12.35 19.91
N VAL A 317 -20.14 -13.05 19.00
CA VAL A 317 -19.18 -12.51 18.02
C VAL A 317 -19.48 -13.11 16.67
N ALA A 318 -19.61 -12.29 15.67
CA ALA A 318 -19.91 -12.68 14.30
C ALA A 318 -18.77 -12.33 13.33
N ARG A 319 -18.83 -12.89 12.13
CA ARG A 319 -17.98 -12.40 11.03
C ARG A 319 -18.27 -10.93 10.78
N GLY A 320 -17.20 -10.12 10.70
CA GLY A 320 -17.29 -8.68 10.53
C GLY A 320 -17.10 -7.89 11.84
N ASP A 321 -17.26 -8.54 13.00
CA ASP A 321 -16.87 -7.93 14.26
C ASP A 321 -15.34 -7.83 14.37
N THR A 322 -14.86 -6.98 15.28
CA THR A 322 -13.44 -6.83 15.56
C THR A 322 -13.17 -7.11 17.04
N LEU A 323 -12.21 -7.99 17.31
CA LEU A 323 -11.62 -8.09 18.65
C LEU A 323 -10.51 -7.04 18.76
N ALA A 324 -10.60 -6.20 19.78
CA ALA A 324 -9.66 -5.12 20.04
C ALA A 324 -9.15 -5.14 21.47
N ALA A 325 -7.96 -4.58 21.71
CA ALA A 325 -7.46 -4.35 23.07
C ALA A 325 -8.45 -3.48 23.84
N ALA A 326 -8.83 -3.89 25.05
CA ALA A 326 -9.87 -3.21 25.82
C ALA A 326 -9.48 -1.79 26.28
N GLY A 327 -8.18 -1.49 26.36
CA GLY A 327 -7.65 -0.19 26.80
C GLY A 327 -7.46 0.82 25.68
N ASP A 328 -7.47 0.37 24.43
CA ASP A 328 -7.26 1.22 23.25
C ASP A 328 -8.06 0.64 22.06
N ALA A 329 -9.36 0.84 22.09
CA ALA A 329 -10.26 0.39 21.03
C ALA A 329 -10.58 1.54 20.06
N PRO A 330 -10.75 1.26 18.75
CA PRO A 330 -11.17 2.29 17.80
C PRO A 330 -12.58 2.79 18.10
N GLN A 331 -12.90 3.98 17.60
CA GLN A 331 -14.22 4.56 17.77
C GLN A 331 -15.25 3.79 16.91
N VAL A 332 -16.43 3.61 17.46
CA VAL A 332 -17.55 2.98 16.75
C VAL A 332 -18.40 4.09 16.13
N LEU A 333 -18.34 4.23 14.82
CA LEU A 333 -18.88 5.38 14.08
C LEU A 333 -20.06 4.99 13.19
N THR A 334 -21.03 5.89 13.09
CA THR A 334 -22.15 5.86 12.14
C THR A 334 -22.11 7.01 11.15
N GLU A 335 -21.25 8.00 11.40
CA GLU A 335 -20.91 9.07 10.47
C GLU A 335 -19.39 9.14 10.37
N VAL A 336 -18.88 9.32 9.14
CA VAL A 336 -17.45 9.26 8.83
C VAL A 336 -17.10 10.41 7.89
N ASP A 337 -16.17 11.24 8.31
CA ASP A 337 -15.46 12.16 7.43
C ASP A 337 -14.20 11.46 6.91
N ALA A 338 -13.98 11.51 5.59
CA ALA A 338 -12.88 10.81 4.98
C ALA A 338 -12.36 11.54 3.73
N ARG A 339 -11.08 11.37 3.45
CA ARG A 339 -10.57 11.57 2.09
C ARG A 339 -10.87 10.31 1.28
N VAL A 340 -11.51 10.50 0.12
CA VAL A 340 -11.87 9.42 -0.78
C VAL A 340 -11.16 9.63 -2.10
N SER A 341 -10.34 8.66 -2.51
CA SER A 341 -9.84 8.55 -3.87
C SER A 341 -10.91 7.86 -4.72
N TRP A 342 -11.44 8.57 -5.70
CA TRP A 342 -12.50 8.06 -6.56
C TRP A 342 -11.92 7.32 -7.76
N LEU A 343 -12.34 6.08 -8.00
CA LEU A 343 -11.73 5.16 -8.97
C LEU A 343 -12.71 4.78 -10.10
N SER A 344 -13.99 5.20 -10.01
CA SER A 344 -15.02 4.90 -10.99
C SER A 344 -15.10 5.97 -12.09
N GLU A 345 -15.46 5.55 -13.30
CA GLU A 345 -15.76 6.46 -14.41
C GLU A 345 -17.05 7.25 -14.18
N GLU A 346 -18.00 6.67 -13.42
CA GLU A 346 -19.21 7.40 -13.01
C GLU A 346 -18.87 8.34 -11.84
N PRO A 347 -19.20 9.64 -11.94
CA PRO A 347 -18.92 10.60 -10.88
C PRO A 347 -19.64 10.28 -9.57
N LEU A 348 -18.97 10.52 -8.44
CA LEU A 348 -19.61 10.45 -7.14
C LEU A 348 -20.39 11.72 -6.87
N HIS A 349 -21.65 11.56 -6.52
CA HIS A 349 -22.54 12.68 -6.15
C HIS A 349 -23.03 12.58 -4.70
N PRO A 350 -23.43 13.71 -4.09
CA PRO A 350 -24.18 13.70 -2.84
C PRO A 350 -25.46 12.84 -2.98
N ARG A 351 -25.81 12.12 -1.91
CA ARG A 351 -26.91 11.14 -1.81
C ARG A 351 -26.67 9.80 -2.55
N ALA A 352 -25.51 9.62 -3.19
CA ALA A 352 -25.16 8.31 -3.73
C ALA A 352 -25.20 7.24 -2.64
N ARG A 353 -25.66 6.05 -3.00
CA ARG A 353 -25.71 4.87 -2.13
C ARG A 353 -24.62 3.91 -2.54
N VAL A 354 -23.77 3.57 -1.60
CA VAL A 354 -22.60 2.70 -1.82
C VAL A 354 -22.51 1.69 -0.66
N LEU A 355 -21.69 0.67 -0.81
CA LEU A 355 -21.28 -0.17 0.32
C LEU A 355 -19.92 0.32 0.81
N LEU A 356 -19.78 0.48 2.12
CA LEU A 356 -18.49 0.69 2.77
C LEU A 356 -18.00 -0.64 3.29
N LYS A 357 -16.80 -1.04 2.88
CA LYS A 357 -16.13 -2.26 3.36
C LYS A 357 -14.90 -1.89 4.16
N HIS A 358 -14.90 -2.31 5.43
CA HIS A 358 -13.76 -2.19 6.32
C HIS A 358 -13.45 -3.56 6.95
N GLY A 359 -12.22 -4.04 6.79
CA GLY A 359 -11.86 -5.39 7.23
C GLY A 359 -12.80 -6.45 6.63
N ALA A 360 -13.45 -7.23 7.51
CA ALA A 360 -14.43 -8.24 7.14
C ALA A 360 -15.90 -7.74 7.17
N GLN A 361 -16.14 -6.50 7.60
CA GLN A 361 -17.46 -5.88 7.69
C GLN A 361 -17.79 -5.12 6.39
N THR A 362 -19.05 -5.22 5.94
CA THR A 362 -19.60 -4.45 4.83
C THR A 362 -20.94 -3.88 5.24
N VAL A 363 -21.10 -2.56 5.11
CA VAL A 363 -22.31 -1.84 5.50
C VAL A 363 -22.79 -0.92 4.38
N GLN A 364 -24.08 -0.64 4.32
CA GLN A 364 -24.60 0.38 3.43
C GLN A 364 -24.18 1.76 3.92
N ALA A 365 -23.83 2.64 3.00
CA ALA A 365 -23.46 4.01 3.25
C ALA A 365 -24.15 4.96 2.27
N ILE A 366 -24.40 6.18 2.72
CA ILE A 366 -24.93 7.27 1.89
C ILE A 366 -23.97 8.45 1.97
N VAL A 367 -23.60 8.99 0.81
CA VAL A 367 -22.81 10.21 0.70
C VAL A 367 -23.66 11.40 1.17
N ARG A 368 -23.30 12.01 2.29
CA ARG A 368 -24.04 13.16 2.86
C ARG A 368 -23.62 14.48 2.21
N ALA A 369 -22.31 14.63 2.03
CA ALA A 369 -21.72 15.81 1.41
C ALA A 369 -20.40 15.46 0.75
N ILE A 370 -20.04 16.25 -0.25
CA ILE A 370 -18.69 16.39 -0.79
C ILE A 370 -18.29 17.82 -0.46
N GLU A 371 -17.26 17.97 0.39
CA GLU A 371 -16.86 19.28 0.92
C GLU A 371 -15.84 19.96 0.00
N GLY A 372 -15.17 19.19 -0.83
CA GLY A 372 -14.22 19.69 -1.79
C GLY A 372 -13.36 18.58 -2.39
N ARG A 373 -12.54 18.95 -3.34
CA ARG A 373 -11.57 18.10 -4.03
C ARG A 373 -10.16 18.59 -3.70
N LEU A 374 -9.23 17.65 -3.53
CA LEU A 374 -7.81 17.95 -3.33
C LEU A 374 -7.16 18.28 -4.67
N ASP A 375 -6.51 19.43 -4.76
CA ASP A 375 -5.56 19.71 -5.81
C ASP A 375 -4.24 19.01 -5.47
N LEU A 376 -3.76 18.13 -6.36
CA LEU A 376 -2.55 17.34 -6.11
C LEU A 376 -1.25 18.11 -6.37
N ASP A 377 -1.33 19.31 -6.96
CA ASP A 377 -0.16 20.11 -7.27
C ASP A 377 0.33 20.88 -6.04
N ASP A 378 -0.62 21.37 -5.21
CA ASP A 378 -0.34 22.14 -4.00
C ASP A 378 -1.00 21.61 -2.73
N LEU A 379 -1.72 20.49 -2.83
CA LEU A 379 -2.48 19.83 -1.77
C LEU A 379 -3.56 20.73 -1.12
N THR A 380 -3.99 21.78 -1.79
CA THR A 380 -5.10 22.61 -1.33
C THR A 380 -6.45 21.95 -1.61
N THR A 381 -7.44 22.26 -0.80
CA THR A 381 -8.81 21.83 -1.04
C THR A 381 -9.56 22.87 -1.84
N VAL A 382 -9.98 22.51 -3.05
CA VAL A 382 -10.82 23.36 -3.90
C VAL A 382 -12.28 22.93 -3.82
N PRO A 383 -13.25 23.87 -3.91
CA PRO A 383 -14.66 23.52 -3.88
C PRO A 383 -15.04 22.53 -4.99
N ALA A 384 -15.82 21.51 -4.65
CA ALA A 384 -16.36 20.54 -5.60
C ALA A 384 -17.71 20.04 -5.10
N ASP A 385 -18.65 19.81 -6.01
CA ASP A 385 -19.96 19.24 -5.73
C ASP A 385 -20.07 17.75 -6.11
N ARG A 386 -19.04 17.23 -6.76
CA ARG A 386 -18.87 15.83 -7.14
C ARG A 386 -17.39 15.45 -7.25
N LEU A 387 -17.10 14.15 -7.31
CA LEU A 387 -15.76 13.64 -7.62
C LEU A 387 -15.80 12.89 -8.94
N GLU A 388 -14.91 13.28 -9.83
CA GLU A 388 -14.66 12.58 -11.09
C GLU A 388 -13.59 11.48 -10.91
N LEU A 389 -13.40 10.65 -11.92
CA LEU A 389 -12.34 9.64 -11.95
C LEU A 389 -10.97 10.27 -11.63
N ASN A 390 -10.23 9.64 -10.71
CA ASN A 390 -8.93 10.06 -10.19
C ASN A 390 -8.95 11.27 -9.23
N ASP A 391 -10.11 11.85 -8.95
CA ASP A 391 -10.22 12.88 -7.90
C ASP A 391 -10.01 12.27 -6.51
N ILE A 392 -9.41 13.08 -5.64
CA ILE A 392 -9.35 12.81 -4.20
C ILE A 392 -10.11 13.93 -3.51
N GLY A 393 -11.18 13.57 -2.80
CA GLY A 393 -12.04 14.59 -2.18
C GLY A 393 -12.37 14.31 -0.73
N LEU A 394 -12.82 15.37 -0.05
CA LEU A 394 -13.35 15.30 1.32
C LEU A 394 -14.82 14.93 1.25
N VAL A 395 -15.18 13.78 1.81
CA VAL A 395 -16.51 13.20 1.73
C VAL A 395 -17.01 12.86 3.11
N ARG A 396 -18.27 13.26 3.41
CA ARG A 396 -18.99 12.84 4.60
C ARG A 396 -19.93 11.70 4.27
N LEU A 397 -19.79 10.60 4.98
CA LEU A 397 -20.61 9.39 4.83
C LEU A 397 -21.48 9.15 6.06
N ARG A 398 -22.70 8.68 5.84
CA ARG A 398 -23.55 8.12 6.89
C ARG A 398 -23.71 6.63 6.67
N LEU A 399 -23.43 5.84 7.69
CA LEU A 399 -23.45 4.39 7.69
C LEU A 399 -24.78 3.88 8.24
N ALA A 400 -25.28 2.80 7.66
CA ALA A 400 -26.52 2.15 8.12
C ALA A 400 -26.31 1.34 9.41
N SER A 401 -25.09 0.91 9.68
CA SER A 401 -24.69 0.20 10.90
C SER A 401 -23.35 0.75 11.40
N PRO A 402 -23.10 0.69 12.72
CA PRO A 402 -21.86 1.18 13.29
C PRO A 402 -20.64 0.35 12.83
N VAL A 403 -19.52 1.03 12.55
CA VAL A 403 -18.26 0.42 12.13
C VAL A 403 -17.14 0.92 13.05
N PRO A 404 -16.28 0.03 13.57
CA PRO A 404 -15.10 0.44 14.33
C PRO A 404 -14.05 1.01 13.38
N LEU A 405 -13.70 2.29 13.53
CA LEU A 405 -12.75 3.00 12.68
C LEU A 405 -11.85 3.90 13.52
N ALA A 406 -10.63 4.09 13.07
CA ALA A 406 -9.68 5.04 13.64
C ALA A 406 -9.31 6.09 12.59
N ASP A 407 -8.66 7.17 13.02
CA ASP A 407 -8.07 8.12 12.09
C ASP A 407 -6.95 7.43 11.29
N TYR A 408 -6.95 7.64 9.97
CA TYR A 408 -5.96 7.04 9.07
C TYR A 408 -4.54 7.49 9.40
N SER A 409 -4.39 8.68 10.02
CA SER A 409 -3.09 9.17 10.47
C SER A 409 -2.53 8.40 11.67
N VAL A 410 -3.39 7.74 12.43
CA VAL A 410 -3.00 6.93 13.60
C VAL A 410 -2.75 5.48 13.19
N SER A 411 -3.67 4.89 12.43
CA SER A 411 -3.55 3.52 11.94
C SER A 411 -4.07 3.43 10.51
N ARG A 412 -3.21 3.02 9.58
CA ARG A 412 -3.60 2.81 8.17
C ARG A 412 -4.62 1.69 8.05
N SER A 413 -4.47 0.62 8.84
CA SER A 413 -5.35 -0.55 8.80
C SER A 413 -6.74 -0.24 9.33
N ASP A 414 -6.84 0.49 10.45
CA ASP A 414 -8.10 0.82 11.10
C ASP A 414 -8.81 2.04 10.47
N GLY A 415 -8.05 2.87 9.74
CA GLY A 415 -8.55 4.08 9.10
C GLY A 415 -8.87 3.93 7.61
N ALA A 416 -8.57 2.79 6.99
CA ALA A 416 -8.83 2.55 5.57
C ALA A 416 -10.15 1.82 5.34
N PHE A 417 -10.86 2.18 4.26
CA PHE A 417 -12.02 1.44 3.78
C PHE A 417 -12.15 1.50 2.26
N LEU A 418 -12.95 0.61 1.70
CA LEU A 418 -13.32 0.64 0.29
C LEU A 418 -14.78 1.06 0.14
N LEU A 419 -15.07 1.81 -0.91
CA LEU A 419 -16.41 2.05 -1.42
C LEU A 419 -16.66 1.09 -2.58
N ILE A 420 -17.77 0.39 -2.52
CA ILE A 420 -18.10 -0.70 -3.44
C ILE A 420 -19.49 -0.42 -4.02
N ASP A 421 -19.67 -0.74 -5.30
CA ASP A 421 -20.96 -0.72 -5.95
C ASP A 421 -21.89 -1.77 -5.33
N ALA A 422 -23.12 -1.36 -5.00
CA ALA A 422 -24.08 -2.23 -4.33
C ALA A 422 -24.69 -3.28 -5.25
N HIS A 423 -24.59 -3.13 -6.58
CA HIS A 423 -25.19 -4.00 -7.58
C HIS A 423 -24.16 -4.91 -8.24
N GLU A 424 -23.05 -4.32 -8.68
CA GLU A 424 -22.02 -5.02 -9.45
C GLU A 424 -20.88 -5.55 -8.56
N GLY A 425 -20.72 -5.01 -7.34
CA GLY A 425 -19.66 -5.41 -6.42
C GLY A 425 -18.28 -4.85 -6.79
N GLY A 426 -18.20 -3.99 -7.80
CA GLY A 426 -16.96 -3.34 -8.23
C GLY A 426 -16.49 -2.30 -7.22
N THR A 427 -15.18 -2.09 -7.11
CA THR A 427 -14.59 -1.05 -6.26
C THR A 427 -14.77 0.32 -6.92
N LEU A 428 -15.47 1.22 -6.23
CA LEU A 428 -15.72 2.60 -6.65
C LEU A 428 -14.70 3.59 -6.14
N GLY A 429 -14.12 3.33 -4.95
CA GLY A 429 -13.16 4.24 -4.33
C GLY A 429 -12.49 3.64 -3.10
N ALA A 430 -11.44 4.30 -2.66
CA ALA A 430 -10.71 4.00 -1.43
C ALA A 430 -10.78 5.21 -0.49
N GLY A 431 -11.11 4.97 0.79
CA GLY A 431 -11.30 6.02 1.77
C GLY A 431 -10.29 5.94 2.91
N MET A 432 -9.92 7.10 3.41
CA MET A 432 -9.02 7.35 4.53
C MET A 432 -9.75 8.21 5.55
N VAL A 433 -10.10 7.62 6.67
CA VAL A 433 -10.87 8.27 7.76
C VAL A 433 -10.12 9.47 8.31
N GLN A 434 -10.84 10.57 8.50
CA GLN A 434 -10.35 11.76 9.20
C GLN A 434 -11.25 12.03 10.41
N LEU A 435 -10.66 11.98 11.61
CA LEU A 435 -11.37 12.32 12.83
C LEU A 435 -11.01 13.72 13.28
N ALA A 436 -12.04 14.55 13.54
CA ALA A 436 -11.82 15.89 14.05
C ALA A 436 -11.02 15.84 15.36
N GLY A 437 -9.88 16.52 15.41
CA GLY A 437 -9.04 16.63 16.61
C GLY A 437 -7.74 15.84 16.63
N THR A 438 -7.45 14.99 15.63
CA THR A 438 -6.17 14.25 15.53
C THR A 438 -5.14 14.93 14.62
N GLY A 439 -5.52 15.99 13.89
CA GLY A 439 -4.64 16.72 12.99
C GLY A 439 -3.61 17.57 13.73
N ARG A 440 -2.38 17.05 13.88
CA ARG A 440 -1.21 17.91 14.07
C ARG A 440 -0.82 18.47 12.71
N GLY A 441 -1.07 19.81 12.52
CA GLY A 441 -0.40 20.60 11.50
C GLY A 441 -1.19 20.86 10.23
N GLU A 442 -2.29 21.62 10.28
CA GLU A 442 -2.55 22.58 9.22
C GLU A 442 -1.53 23.71 9.35
N PRO A 443 -0.81 24.13 8.29
CA PRO A 443 -0.07 25.38 8.32
C PRO A 443 -1.07 26.51 8.55
N ALA A 444 -0.89 27.26 9.63
CA ALA A 444 -1.72 28.40 9.99
C ALA A 444 -1.83 29.35 8.79
N ALA A 445 -3.03 29.55 8.29
CA ALA A 445 -3.35 30.58 7.32
C ALA A 445 -2.87 31.92 7.91
N ALA A 446 -1.92 32.55 7.22
CA ALA A 446 -1.43 33.88 7.56
C ALA A 446 -2.58 34.86 7.45
N THR A 447 -3.17 35.21 8.58
CA THR A 447 -4.07 36.35 8.67
C THR A 447 -3.28 37.62 8.41
N SER A 448 -3.36 38.15 7.20
CA SER A 448 -2.91 39.51 6.88
C SER A 448 -3.80 40.49 7.62
N SER A 449 -3.36 40.93 8.80
CA SER A 449 -3.93 42.12 9.45
C SER A 449 -3.49 43.36 8.68
N GLY A 450 -4.34 43.85 7.80
CA GLY A 450 -4.21 45.19 7.28
C GLY A 450 -4.48 46.21 8.40
N ARG A 451 -3.45 46.94 8.72
CA ARG A 451 -3.60 48.25 9.39
C ARG A 451 -3.33 49.35 8.35
N GLY A 452 -4.13 50.34 8.36
CA GLY A 452 -3.92 51.61 7.73
C GLY A 452 -5.18 52.21 7.24
#